data_1852f96ed260c10c6053844de8cf2e9d
#
_entry.id   1852f96ed260c10c6053844de8cf2e9d
#
_cell.length_a   1.000
_cell.length_b   1.000
_cell.length_c   1.000
_cell.angle_alpha   90.00
_cell.angle_beta   90.00
_cell.angle_gamma   90.00
#
_symmetry.space_group_name_H-M   'P 1'
#
loop_
_entity.id
_entity.type
_entity.pdbx_description
1 polymer ?
#
loop_
_entity_poly.entity_id
_entity_poly.type
_entity_poly.pdbx_seq_one_letter_code
_entity_poly.pdbx_strand_id
1 'polypeptide(L)'
;ADKLKENGVILDQDQRKELIRKELVKAAQAAGGVLNEDEELLDTVTFLVENPHIITCEFNKDFLEIPDIVLITEMKEHQKYFAILSTQGKLMNKFLVTANNPENRNIVRGNVKVISARFTDAKFFYREDAKYKLEQRVNALKNVLFHKDLGTIYNKIERMKEIASKISLSLILDDKVKAKVDRAVLLCKAD
;
A
#
# COMPACT_ATOMS: atom_id res chain seq x y z
N ALA A 1 28.56 5.73 23.54
CA ALA A 1 28.67 5.59 22.06
C ALA A 1 29.45 4.32 21.71
N ASP A 2 30.67 4.12 22.28
CA ASP A 2 31.58 3.04 21.83
C ASP A 2 31.01 1.63 22.07
N LYS A 3 30.47 1.37 23.26
CA LYS A 3 29.81 0.08 23.56
C LYS A 3 28.64 -0.28 22.65
N LEU A 4 27.94 0.72 22.10
CA LEU A 4 26.84 0.48 21.17
C LEU A 4 27.39 0.12 19.78
N LYS A 5 28.45 0.81 19.35
CA LYS A 5 29.15 0.46 18.10
C LYS A 5 29.76 -0.94 18.12
N GLU A 6 30.36 -1.35 19.26
CA GLU A 6 30.89 -2.70 19.46
C GLU A 6 29.81 -3.78 19.31
N ASN A 7 28.56 -3.43 19.58
CA ASN A 7 27.39 -4.31 19.41
C ASN A 7 26.64 -4.10 18.07
N GLY A 8 27.28 -3.42 17.11
CA GLY A 8 26.74 -3.24 15.77
C GLY A 8 25.64 -2.17 15.64
N VAL A 9 25.38 -1.39 16.72
CA VAL A 9 24.36 -0.34 16.71
C VAL A 9 24.88 0.91 15.98
N ILE A 10 24.15 1.36 14.98
CA ILE A 10 24.42 2.60 14.23
C ILE A 10 23.56 3.71 14.84
N LEU A 11 24.17 4.57 15.66
CA LEU A 11 23.47 5.65 16.37
C LEU A 11 23.01 6.78 15.46
N ASP A 12 23.88 7.17 14.54
CA ASP A 12 23.62 8.25 13.58
C ASP A 12 22.54 7.80 12.60
N GLN A 13 21.39 8.50 12.61
CA GLN A 13 20.25 8.17 11.78
C GLN A 13 20.53 8.38 10.28
N ASP A 14 21.32 9.40 9.92
CA ASP A 14 21.59 9.71 8.52
C ASP A 14 22.56 8.67 7.93
N GLN A 15 23.57 8.26 8.69
CA GLN A 15 24.44 7.14 8.32
C GLN A 15 23.65 5.84 8.18
N ARG A 16 22.74 5.57 9.10
CA ARG A 16 21.90 4.37 9.08
C ARG A 16 20.95 4.37 7.90
N LYS A 17 20.31 5.51 7.60
CA LYS A 17 19.43 5.68 6.43
C LYS A 17 20.17 5.42 5.13
N GLU A 18 21.36 6.01 4.98
CA GLU A 18 22.17 5.84 3.78
C GLU A 18 22.67 4.39 3.61
N LEU A 19 23.05 3.74 4.70
CA LEU A 19 23.39 2.31 4.67
C LEU A 19 22.20 1.46 4.22
N ILE A 20 21.01 1.68 4.79
CA ILE A 20 19.80 0.94 4.42
C ILE A 20 19.50 1.14 2.92
N ARG A 21 19.53 2.39 2.43
CA ARG A 21 19.33 2.71 1.01
C ARG A 21 20.27 1.94 0.11
N LYS A 22 21.57 2.02 0.40
CA LYS A 22 22.61 1.34 -0.37
C LYS A 22 22.43 -0.17 -0.42
N GLU A 23 22.16 -0.78 0.72
CA GLU A 23 21.98 -2.23 0.80
C GLU A 23 20.65 -2.68 0.17
N LEU A 24 19.58 -1.88 0.22
CA LEU A 24 18.33 -2.14 -0.51
C LEU A 24 18.55 -2.17 -2.03
N VAL A 25 19.24 -1.16 -2.57
CA VAL A 25 19.57 -1.10 -4.01
C VAL A 25 20.41 -2.30 -4.43
N LYS A 26 21.45 -2.61 -3.66
CA LYS A 26 22.31 -3.77 -3.93
C LYS A 26 21.55 -5.09 -3.88
N ALA A 27 20.67 -5.28 -2.89
CA ALA A 27 19.87 -6.49 -2.76
C ALA A 27 18.84 -6.62 -3.91
N ALA A 28 18.20 -5.53 -4.34
CA ALA A 28 17.31 -5.53 -5.48
C ALA A 28 18.03 -5.92 -6.78
N GLN A 29 19.21 -5.38 -7.01
CA GLN A 29 20.06 -5.75 -8.17
C GLN A 29 20.50 -7.21 -8.11
N ALA A 30 20.93 -7.70 -6.95
CA ALA A 30 21.30 -9.11 -6.76
C ALA A 30 20.10 -10.06 -6.98
N ALA A 31 18.88 -9.59 -6.69
CA ALA A 31 17.65 -10.32 -6.97
C ALA A 31 17.22 -10.30 -8.46
N GLY A 32 17.94 -9.56 -9.30
CA GLY A 32 17.68 -9.43 -10.74
C GLY A 32 16.65 -8.36 -11.11
N GLY A 33 16.43 -7.39 -10.23
CA GLY A 33 15.46 -6.31 -10.43
C GLY A 33 15.96 -4.93 -10.00
N VAL A 34 15.04 -4.02 -9.83
CA VAL A 34 15.26 -2.63 -9.40
C VAL A 34 14.42 -2.38 -8.15
N LEU A 35 14.97 -1.65 -7.19
CA LEU A 35 14.24 -1.23 -6.01
C LEU A 35 13.06 -0.32 -6.41
N ASN A 36 11.87 -0.60 -5.90
CA ASN A 36 10.78 0.37 -5.91
C ASN A 36 11.05 1.40 -4.81
N GLU A 37 11.67 2.52 -5.19
CA GLU A 37 12.08 3.55 -4.24
C GLU A 37 10.88 4.17 -3.53
N ASP A 38 10.99 4.32 -2.20
CA ASP A 38 9.98 4.94 -1.34
C ASP A 38 10.68 5.61 -0.14
N GLU A 39 10.81 6.93 -0.22
CA GLU A 39 11.51 7.72 0.81
C GLU A 39 10.78 7.71 2.16
N GLU A 40 9.46 7.74 2.15
CA GLU A 40 8.66 7.70 3.38
C GLU A 40 8.81 6.35 4.10
N LEU A 41 8.82 5.27 3.33
CA LEU A 41 9.08 3.94 3.86
C LEU A 41 10.50 3.82 4.39
N LEU A 42 11.49 4.37 3.67
CA LEU A 42 12.88 4.38 4.10
C LEU A 42 13.06 5.17 5.40
N ASP A 43 12.43 6.33 5.52
CA ASP A 43 12.42 7.08 6.77
C ASP A 43 11.82 6.26 7.91
N THR A 44 10.68 5.63 7.68
CA THR A 44 10.03 4.78 8.67
C THR A 44 10.95 3.66 9.15
N VAL A 45 11.53 2.87 8.25
CA VAL A 45 12.37 1.72 8.63
C VAL A 45 13.69 2.14 9.28
N THR A 46 14.21 3.33 8.95
CA THR A 46 15.41 3.89 9.58
C THR A 46 15.25 4.02 11.11
N PHE A 47 14.04 4.30 11.59
CA PHE A 47 13.73 4.41 13.02
C PHE A 47 13.27 3.10 13.65
N LEU A 48 13.01 2.05 12.84
CA LEU A 48 12.60 0.74 13.35
C LEU A 48 13.78 -0.20 13.64
N VAL A 49 14.97 0.10 13.12
CA VAL A 49 16.16 -0.76 13.27
C VAL A 49 17.36 0.05 13.71
N GLU A 50 18.24 -0.56 14.51
CA GLU A 50 19.51 0.02 14.95
C GLU A 50 20.73 -0.63 14.27
N ASN A 51 20.58 -1.89 13.85
CA ASN A 51 21.61 -2.69 13.15
C ASN A 51 20.98 -3.30 11.87
N PRO A 52 20.86 -2.52 10.79
CA PRO A 52 20.07 -2.92 9.63
C PRO A 52 20.74 -4.05 8.83
N HIS A 53 19.97 -5.08 8.54
CA HIS A 53 20.26 -6.16 7.62
C HIS A 53 19.14 -6.25 6.59
N ILE A 54 19.50 -6.26 5.31
CA ILE A 54 18.52 -6.39 4.23
C ILE A 54 18.40 -7.86 3.84
N ILE A 55 17.17 -8.38 3.92
CA ILE A 55 16.85 -9.78 3.67
C ILE A 55 15.96 -9.86 2.44
N THR A 56 16.35 -10.66 1.46
CA THR A 56 15.54 -10.92 0.27
C THR A 56 14.60 -12.10 0.54
N CYS A 57 13.30 -11.89 0.33
CA CYS A 57 12.28 -12.90 0.46
C CYS A 57 11.52 -13.09 -0.86
N GLU A 58 10.92 -14.26 -1.05
CA GLU A 58 10.15 -14.60 -2.24
C GLU A 58 8.77 -15.13 -1.85
N PHE A 59 7.71 -14.62 -2.51
CA PHE A 59 6.34 -15.09 -2.34
C PHE A 59 5.86 -15.89 -3.57
N ASN A 60 4.73 -16.59 -3.44
CA ASN A 60 4.17 -17.36 -4.55
C ASN A 60 3.77 -16.46 -5.72
N LYS A 61 4.26 -16.77 -6.92
CA LYS A 61 3.97 -16.04 -8.17
C LYS A 61 2.49 -15.91 -8.49
N ASP A 62 1.64 -16.82 -8.00
CA ASP A 62 0.19 -16.78 -8.21
C ASP A 62 -0.47 -15.50 -7.65
N PHE A 63 0.20 -14.80 -6.74
CA PHE A 63 -0.30 -13.51 -6.27
C PHE A 63 -0.11 -12.38 -7.28
N LEU A 64 0.79 -12.51 -8.26
CA LEU A 64 0.99 -11.52 -9.32
C LEU A 64 -0.20 -11.38 -10.29
N GLU A 65 -1.26 -12.17 -10.14
CA GLU A 65 -2.53 -11.94 -10.83
C GLU A 65 -3.30 -10.73 -10.29
N ILE A 66 -2.98 -10.27 -9.07
CA ILE A 66 -3.54 -9.07 -8.45
C ILE A 66 -2.77 -7.85 -8.97
N PRO A 67 -3.40 -6.69 -9.16
CA PRO A 67 -2.70 -5.47 -9.57
C PRO A 67 -1.52 -5.15 -8.66
N ASP A 68 -0.38 -4.83 -9.27
CA ASP A 68 0.89 -4.53 -8.57
C ASP A 68 0.70 -3.52 -7.42
N ILE A 69 -0.12 -2.49 -7.65
CA ILE A 69 -0.37 -1.45 -6.64
C ILE A 69 -0.98 -2.01 -5.35
N VAL A 70 -1.86 -3.01 -5.42
CA VAL A 70 -2.47 -3.63 -4.25
C VAL A 70 -1.40 -4.37 -3.43
N LEU A 71 -0.57 -5.17 -4.10
CA LEU A 71 0.50 -5.93 -3.44
C LEU A 71 1.57 -5.00 -2.84
N ILE A 72 1.96 -3.94 -3.56
CA ILE A 72 2.93 -2.95 -3.09
C ILE A 72 2.39 -2.23 -1.85
N THR A 73 1.10 -1.84 -1.87
CA THR A 73 0.46 -1.20 -0.72
C THR A 73 0.43 -2.12 0.51
N GLU A 74 0.06 -3.39 0.34
CA GLU A 74 0.08 -4.38 1.42
C GLU A 74 1.49 -4.56 2.02
N MET A 75 2.52 -4.61 1.17
CA MET A 75 3.92 -4.70 1.61
C MET A 75 4.33 -3.46 2.41
N LYS A 76 4.06 -2.26 1.87
CA LYS A 76 4.43 -0.98 2.49
C LYS A 76 3.70 -0.74 3.80
N GLU A 77 2.35 -0.73 3.74
CA GLU A 77 1.53 -0.23 4.86
C GLU A 77 1.53 -1.18 6.05
N HIS A 78 1.43 -2.48 5.80
CA HIS A 78 1.27 -3.45 6.88
C HIS A 78 2.58 -4.06 7.38
N GLN A 79 3.58 -4.23 6.51
CA GLN A 79 4.79 -4.96 6.87
C GLN A 79 6.09 -4.14 6.76
N LYS A 80 6.03 -2.95 6.19
CA LYS A 80 7.21 -2.10 5.94
C LYS A 80 8.26 -2.79 5.07
N TYR A 81 7.79 -3.55 4.06
CA TYR A 81 8.65 -4.22 3.08
C TYR A 81 8.78 -3.39 1.81
N PHE A 82 9.94 -3.49 1.16
CA PHE A 82 10.20 -2.86 -0.13
C PHE A 82 9.94 -3.84 -1.27
N ALA A 83 9.22 -3.38 -2.28
CA ALA A 83 8.96 -4.13 -3.49
C ALA A 83 10.18 -4.10 -4.42
N ILE A 84 10.37 -5.17 -5.19
CA ILE A 84 11.34 -5.23 -6.29
C ILE A 84 10.57 -5.25 -7.61
N LEU A 85 10.95 -4.36 -8.52
CA LEU A 85 10.41 -4.28 -9.86
C LEU A 85 11.40 -4.92 -10.87
N SER A 86 10.87 -5.49 -11.93
CA SER A 86 11.68 -5.86 -13.08
C SER A 86 12.20 -4.60 -13.81
N THR A 87 13.15 -4.77 -14.71
CA THR A 87 13.64 -3.68 -15.59
C THR A 87 12.56 -3.07 -16.50
N GLN A 88 11.41 -3.74 -16.62
CA GLN A 88 10.23 -3.27 -17.35
C GLN A 88 9.20 -2.57 -16.43
N GLY A 89 9.54 -2.36 -15.15
CA GLY A 89 8.67 -1.70 -14.17
C GLY A 89 7.53 -2.56 -13.61
N LYS A 90 7.51 -3.88 -13.83
CA LYS A 90 6.51 -4.80 -13.26
C LYS A 90 6.97 -5.36 -11.94
N LEU A 91 6.05 -5.57 -11.02
CA LEU A 91 6.33 -6.19 -9.73
C LEU A 91 6.90 -7.60 -9.92
N MET A 92 8.00 -7.88 -9.24
CA MET A 92 8.56 -9.24 -9.11
C MET A 92 7.95 -9.94 -7.89
N ASN A 93 7.96 -11.27 -7.88
CA ASN A 93 7.54 -12.04 -6.71
C ASN A 93 8.59 -12.07 -5.59
N LYS A 94 9.35 -10.99 -5.46
CA LYS A 94 10.40 -10.81 -4.46
C LYS A 94 10.21 -9.49 -3.73
N PHE A 95 10.61 -9.45 -2.48
CA PHE A 95 10.55 -8.26 -1.64
C PHE A 95 11.73 -8.21 -0.68
N LEU A 96 12.01 -7.02 -0.15
CA LEU A 96 13.11 -6.80 0.78
C LEU A 96 12.56 -6.43 2.15
N VAL A 97 13.17 -7.02 3.17
CA VAL A 97 12.87 -6.78 4.58
C VAL A 97 14.08 -6.12 5.23
N THR A 98 13.86 -5.04 5.98
CA THR A 98 14.89 -4.46 6.84
C THR A 98 14.73 -5.03 8.25
N ALA A 99 15.74 -5.74 8.74
CA ALA A 99 15.72 -6.42 10.04
C ALA A 99 16.93 -6.05 10.90
N ASN A 100 16.84 -6.20 12.22
CA ASN A 100 17.97 -6.00 13.16
C ASN A 100 18.92 -7.20 13.25
N ASN A 101 18.52 -8.33 12.67
CA ASN A 101 19.31 -9.55 12.72
C ASN A 101 19.72 -10.00 11.32
N PRO A 102 20.89 -10.63 11.16
CA PRO A 102 21.29 -11.19 9.89
C PRO A 102 20.30 -12.26 9.40
N GLU A 103 20.31 -12.47 8.09
CA GLU A 103 19.45 -13.44 7.44
C GLU A 103 19.58 -14.83 8.07
N ASN A 104 18.45 -15.44 8.38
CA ASN A 104 18.35 -16.84 8.71
C ASN A 104 17.02 -17.42 8.20
N ARG A 105 16.95 -18.74 8.07
CA ARG A 105 15.81 -19.46 7.52
C ARG A 105 14.49 -19.15 8.25
N ASN A 106 14.52 -18.93 9.55
CA ASN A 106 13.30 -18.67 10.33
C ASN A 106 12.76 -17.27 10.06
N ILE A 107 13.64 -16.27 9.92
CA ILE A 107 13.25 -14.89 9.59
C ILE A 107 12.63 -14.87 8.19
N VAL A 108 13.29 -15.45 7.18
CA VAL A 108 12.75 -15.54 5.82
C VAL A 108 11.38 -16.21 5.82
N ARG A 109 11.27 -17.40 6.44
CA ARG A 109 10.00 -18.14 6.51
C ARG A 109 8.90 -17.38 7.22
N GLY A 110 9.22 -16.68 8.31
CA GLY A 110 8.28 -15.86 9.07
C GLY A 110 7.70 -14.74 8.21
N ASN A 111 8.56 -13.95 7.56
CA ASN A 111 8.15 -12.84 6.70
C ASN A 111 7.32 -13.32 5.50
N VAL A 112 7.74 -14.40 4.84
CA VAL A 112 6.98 -14.99 3.72
C VAL A 112 5.60 -15.48 4.18
N LYS A 113 5.50 -16.11 5.35
CA LYS A 113 4.21 -16.56 5.90
C LYS A 113 3.25 -15.40 6.14
N VAL A 114 3.75 -14.32 6.74
CA VAL A 114 2.93 -13.14 7.06
C VAL A 114 2.43 -12.47 5.78
N ILE A 115 3.32 -12.19 4.83
CA ILE A 115 2.90 -11.51 3.59
C ILE A 115 1.97 -12.39 2.74
N SER A 116 2.18 -13.71 2.73
CA SER A 116 1.29 -14.63 2.01
C SER A 116 -0.12 -14.64 2.56
N ALA A 117 -0.29 -14.53 3.88
CA ALA A 117 -1.61 -14.40 4.50
C ALA A 117 -2.29 -13.10 4.05
N ARG A 118 -1.58 -11.96 4.09
CA ARG A 118 -2.08 -10.66 3.62
C ARG A 118 -2.46 -10.68 2.13
N PHE A 119 -1.63 -11.26 1.29
CA PHE A 119 -1.93 -11.38 -0.13
C PHE A 119 -3.11 -12.31 -0.42
N THR A 120 -3.33 -13.33 0.41
CA THR A 120 -4.52 -14.19 0.33
C THR A 120 -5.78 -13.38 0.61
N ASP A 121 -5.77 -12.56 1.66
CA ASP A 121 -6.88 -11.67 2.00
C ASP A 121 -7.11 -10.63 0.90
N ALA A 122 -6.05 -9.96 0.43
CA ALA A 122 -6.12 -8.99 -0.66
C ALA A 122 -6.69 -9.60 -1.95
N LYS A 123 -6.26 -10.81 -2.31
CA LYS A 123 -6.78 -11.57 -3.46
C LYS A 123 -8.26 -11.88 -3.31
N PHE A 124 -8.67 -12.29 -2.13
CA PHE A 124 -10.09 -12.55 -1.85
C PHE A 124 -10.91 -11.28 -2.02
N PHE A 125 -10.55 -10.17 -1.37
CA PHE A 125 -11.28 -8.91 -1.46
C PHE A 125 -11.28 -8.35 -2.89
N TYR A 126 -10.14 -8.35 -3.58
CA TYR A 126 -10.07 -7.90 -4.96
C TYR A 126 -11.03 -8.65 -5.88
N ARG A 127 -11.12 -9.99 -5.72
CA ARG A 127 -12.05 -10.83 -6.49
C ARG A 127 -13.51 -10.60 -6.10
N GLU A 128 -13.80 -10.41 -4.81
CA GLU A 128 -15.15 -10.09 -4.34
C GLU A 128 -15.61 -8.73 -4.85
N ASP A 129 -14.72 -7.74 -4.84
CA ASP A 129 -15.02 -6.40 -5.33
C ASP A 129 -15.26 -6.36 -6.83
N ALA A 130 -14.57 -7.18 -7.60
CA ALA A 130 -14.76 -7.28 -9.04
C ALA A 130 -16.10 -7.92 -9.47
N LYS A 131 -16.83 -8.59 -8.56
CA LYS A 131 -18.10 -9.25 -8.89
C LYS A 131 -19.25 -8.28 -9.20
N TYR A 132 -19.19 -7.07 -8.63
CA TYR A 132 -20.28 -6.10 -8.73
C TYR A 132 -19.78 -4.75 -9.20
N LYS A 133 -20.56 -4.09 -10.06
CA LYS A 133 -20.28 -2.69 -10.42
C LYS A 133 -20.59 -1.78 -9.23
N LEU A 134 -19.87 -0.67 -9.11
CA LEU A 134 -20.07 0.31 -8.03
C LEU A 134 -21.53 0.80 -7.94
N GLU A 135 -22.19 1.00 -9.09
CA GLU A 135 -23.59 1.42 -9.14
C GLU A 135 -24.53 0.45 -8.42
N GLN A 136 -24.24 -0.84 -8.45
CA GLN A 136 -25.06 -1.87 -7.79
C GLN A 136 -24.91 -1.82 -6.26
N ARG A 137 -23.76 -1.32 -5.77
CA ARG A 137 -23.47 -1.18 -4.34
C ARG A 137 -24.13 0.04 -3.70
N VAL A 138 -24.48 1.08 -4.48
CA VAL A 138 -25.08 2.33 -3.97
C VAL A 138 -26.32 2.07 -3.11
N ASN A 139 -27.17 1.12 -3.50
CA ASN A 139 -28.38 0.79 -2.73
C ASN A 139 -28.08 0.21 -1.34
N ALA A 140 -26.99 -0.52 -1.17
CA ALA A 140 -26.60 -1.07 0.13
C ALA A 140 -26.23 0.04 1.13
N LEU A 141 -25.78 1.21 0.65
CA LEU A 141 -25.40 2.35 1.48
C LEU A 141 -26.60 2.97 2.25
N LYS A 142 -27.83 2.63 1.89
CA LYS A 142 -29.04 3.00 2.64
C LYS A 142 -29.12 2.32 4.00
N ASN A 143 -28.43 1.20 4.16
CA ASN A 143 -28.37 0.43 5.40
C ASN A 143 -27.09 0.69 6.22
N VAL A 144 -26.17 1.52 5.72
CA VAL A 144 -24.91 1.85 6.39
C VAL A 144 -25.07 3.18 7.12
N LEU A 145 -25.15 3.14 8.45
CA LEU A 145 -25.25 4.35 9.28
C LEU A 145 -23.97 5.17 9.18
N PHE A 146 -24.10 6.45 8.82
CA PHE A 146 -22.99 7.42 8.84
C PHE A 146 -22.92 8.14 10.20
N HIS A 147 -24.02 8.66 10.67
CA HIS A 147 -24.09 9.39 11.94
C HIS A 147 -25.54 9.36 12.46
N LYS A 148 -25.69 9.27 13.78
CA LYS A 148 -27.00 9.19 14.46
C LYS A 148 -27.98 10.25 13.97
N ASP A 149 -27.54 11.50 13.89
CA ASP A 149 -28.40 12.65 13.55
C ASP A 149 -28.34 13.02 12.04
N LEU A 150 -27.38 12.48 11.28
CA LEU A 150 -27.18 12.78 9.87
C LEU A 150 -27.62 11.64 8.93
N GLY A 151 -28.02 10.52 9.51
CA GLY A 151 -28.54 9.36 8.78
C GLY A 151 -27.47 8.48 8.17
N THR A 152 -27.78 7.87 7.03
CA THR A 152 -26.97 6.85 6.34
C THR A 152 -25.90 7.47 5.43
N ILE A 153 -24.97 6.62 4.95
CA ILE A 153 -24.02 7.01 3.88
C ILE A 153 -24.78 7.47 2.63
N TYR A 154 -25.92 6.82 2.30
CA TYR A 154 -26.76 7.25 1.19
C TYR A 154 -27.30 8.69 1.41
N ASN A 155 -27.78 9.01 2.60
CA ASN A 155 -28.22 10.38 2.93
C ASN A 155 -27.08 11.40 2.79
N LYS A 156 -25.83 10.99 3.11
CA LYS A 156 -24.64 11.83 2.89
C LYS A 156 -24.42 12.08 1.39
N ILE A 157 -24.55 11.05 0.55
CA ILE A 157 -24.42 11.18 -0.92
C ILE A 157 -25.47 12.18 -1.46
N GLU A 158 -26.73 12.12 -1.00
CA GLU A 158 -27.77 13.05 -1.45
C GLU A 158 -27.39 14.50 -1.10
N ARG A 159 -26.92 14.79 0.11
CA ARG A 159 -26.41 16.13 0.47
C ARG A 159 -25.22 16.55 -0.39
N MET A 160 -24.31 15.63 -0.69
CA MET A 160 -23.14 15.90 -1.56
C MET A 160 -23.60 16.24 -2.99
N LYS A 161 -24.64 15.59 -3.54
CA LYS A 161 -25.20 15.90 -4.85
C LYS A 161 -25.74 17.33 -4.91
N GLU A 162 -26.49 17.75 -3.90
CA GLU A 162 -27.00 19.13 -3.83
C GLU A 162 -25.87 20.17 -3.84
N ILE A 163 -24.82 19.93 -3.05
CA ILE A 163 -23.64 20.81 -2.99
C ILE A 163 -22.92 20.83 -4.34
N ALA A 164 -22.65 19.67 -4.92
CA ALA A 164 -21.97 19.53 -6.20
C ALA A 164 -22.74 20.20 -7.33
N SER A 165 -24.07 20.10 -7.35
CA SER A 165 -24.93 20.78 -8.31
C SER A 165 -24.79 22.29 -8.22
N LYS A 166 -24.85 22.87 -7.00
CA LYS A 166 -24.65 24.30 -6.79
C LYS A 166 -23.27 24.77 -7.25
N ILE A 167 -22.22 24.02 -6.95
CA ILE A 167 -20.85 24.34 -7.39
C ILE A 167 -20.75 24.28 -8.92
N SER A 168 -21.32 23.25 -9.54
CA SER A 168 -21.33 23.08 -10.99
C SER A 168 -22.02 24.21 -11.73
N LEU A 169 -23.11 24.74 -11.14
CA LEU A 169 -23.80 25.92 -11.66
C LEU A 169 -22.95 27.19 -11.51
N SER A 170 -22.34 27.40 -10.36
CA SER A 170 -21.47 28.56 -10.10
C SER A 170 -20.24 28.61 -11.01
N LEU A 171 -19.70 27.45 -11.37
CA LEU A 171 -18.55 27.33 -12.27
C LEU A 171 -18.94 27.30 -13.75
N ILE A 172 -20.23 27.38 -14.09
CA ILE A 172 -20.77 27.36 -15.46
C ILE A 172 -20.21 26.15 -16.24
N LEU A 173 -20.19 24.97 -15.61
CA LEU A 173 -19.70 23.74 -16.24
C LEU A 173 -20.64 23.33 -17.37
N ASP A 174 -20.06 22.75 -18.43
CA ASP A 174 -20.85 22.12 -19.51
C ASP A 174 -21.57 20.85 -19.02
N ASP A 175 -22.60 20.42 -19.77
CA ASP A 175 -23.45 19.30 -19.36
C ASP A 175 -22.70 17.95 -19.31
N LYS A 176 -21.63 17.78 -20.11
CA LYS A 176 -20.81 16.55 -20.09
C LYS A 176 -20.00 16.48 -18.80
N VAL A 177 -19.47 17.62 -18.34
CA VAL A 177 -18.73 17.70 -17.08
C VAL A 177 -19.68 17.54 -15.89
N LYS A 178 -20.86 18.18 -15.93
CA LYS A 178 -21.91 17.98 -14.89
C LYS A 178 -22.28 16.53 -14.73
N ALA A 179 -22.55 15.80 -15.83
CA ALA A 179 -22.86 14.39 -15.78
C ALA A 179 -21.74 13.54 -15.14
N LYS A 180 -20.48 13.88 -15.39
CA LYS A 180 -19.34 13.21 -14.74
C LYS A 180 -19.28 13.53 -13.24
N VAL A 181 -19.53 14.76 -12.83
CA VAL A 181 -19.59 15.19 -11.43
C VAL A 181 -20.70 14.44 -10.70
N ASP A 182 -21.91 14.41 -11.27
CA ASP A 182 -23.05 13.69 -10.68
C ASP A 182 -22.76 12.21 -10.50
N ARG A 183 -22.16 11.56 -11.50
CA ARG A 183 -21.74 10.17 -11.39
C ARG A 183 -20.64 9.96 -10.35
N ALA A 184 -19.64 10.83 -10.31
CA ALA A 184 -18.55 10.75 -9.34
C ALA A 184 -19.09 10.88 -7.90
N VAL A 185 -19.98 11.83 -7.64
CA VAL A 185 -20.61 12.02 -6.34
C VAL A 185 -21.45 10.80 -5.94
N LEU A 186 -22.21 10.23 -6.89
CA LEU A 186 -23.02 9.03 -6.63
C LEU A 186 -22.15 7.84 -6.19
N LEU A 187 -20.98 7.67 -6.79
CA LEU A 187 -20.14 6.47 -6.64
C LEU A 187 -19.02 6.62 -5.60
N CYS A 188 -18.68 7.84 -5.17
CA CYS A 188 -17.50 8.11 -4.33
C CYS A 188 -17.52 7.46 -2.92
N LYS A 189 -18.59 6.76 -2.55
CA LYS A 189 -18.76 6.05 -1.29
C LYS A 189 -19.28 4.62 -1.50
N ALA A 190 -19.21 4.11 -2.72
CA ALA A 190 -19.73 2.79 -3.08
C ALA A 190 -18.68 1.68 -3.08
N ASP A 191 -17.42 2.03 -2.79
CA ASP A 191 -16.28 1.13 -2.62
C ASP A 191 -16.28 0.42 -1.26
#